data_a553d9eaa7e45fe9ba6c4929d486ffa9
#
_entry.id   a553d9eaa7e45fe9ba6c4929d486ffa9
#
_cell.length_a   1.000
_cell.length_b   1.000
_cell.length_c   1.000
_cell.angle_alpha   90.00
_cell.angle_beta   90.00
_cell.angle_gamma   90.00
#
_symmetry.space_group_name_H-M   'P 1'
#
loop_
_entity.id
_entity.type
_entity.pdbx_description
1 polymer ?
#
loop_
_entity_poly.entity_id
_entity_poly.type
_entity_poly.pdbx_seq_one_letter_code
_entity_poly.pdbx_strand_id
1 'polypeptide(L)'
;MMRSKLAAALSVLIAMATFVAPPSSAAGMNMGNYDLWTNRYDRASWFWFISTCIPEKSPDCINVAARPRLKFYAYYESKAWLVDGRYTFTVDVPDGLRCPGYNLPTRETYSWDAVSLVGTIDSKYDVGCFNGPPGTQFWTFKLVRL
;
A
#
# COMPACT_ATOMS: atom_id res chain seq x y z
N MET A 1 -33.23 -61.34 47.53
CA MET A 1 -32.98 -59.91 47.76
C MET A 1 -31.91 -59.45 46.74
N MET A 2 -32.32 -58.89 45.65
CA MET A 2 -31.42 -58.33 44.63
C MET A 2 -31.53 -56.80 44.63
N ARG A 3 -30.49 -56.09 45.01
CA ARG A 3 -30.47 -54.67 44.96
C ARG A 3 -29.80 -54.25 43.60
N SER A 4 -30.58 -53.74 42.69
CA SER A 4 -30.15 -53.16 41.47
C SER A 4 -29.59 -51.76 41.74
N LYS A 5 -28.32 -51.55 41.42
CA LYS A 5 -27.67 -50.23 41.42
C LYS A 5 -27.85 -49.61 40.04
N LEU A 6 -28.66 -48.57 39.94
CA LEU A 6 -28.72 -47.68 38.76
C LEU A 6 -27.50 -46.81 38.77
N ALA A 7 -26.66 -46.96 37.77
CA ALA A 7 -25.58 -46.01 37.46
C ALA A 7 -26.14 -44.94 36.53
N ALA A 8 -26.26 -43.72 37.03
CA ALA A 8 -26.59 -42.54 36.22
C ALA A 8 -25.33 -42.07 35.51
N ALA A 9 -25.27 -42.24 34.21
CA ALA A 9 -24.21 -41.64 33.38
C ALA A 9 -24.55 -40.17 33.10
N LEU A 10 -23.78 -39.27 33.70
CA LEU A 10 -23.87 -37.83 33.46
C LEU A 10 -23.01 -37.49 32.22
N SER A 11 -23.65 -37.34 31.08
CA SER A 11 -22.96 -36.87 29.86
C SER A 11 -22.82 -35.35 29.91
N VAL A 12 -21.60 -34.90 30.20
CA VAL A 12 -21.25 -33.48 30.12
C VAL A 12 -20.98 -33.15 28.65
N LEU A 13 -21.92 -32.50 28.00
CA LEU A 13 -21.74 -31.87 26.67
C LEU A 13 -20.94 -30.58 26.86
N ILE A 14 -19.64 -30.62 26.57
CA ILE A 14 -18.83 -29.43 26.46
C ILE A 14 -19.08 -28.83 25.07
N ALA A 15 -19.94 -27.81 25.02
CA ALA A 15 -20.11 -26.99 23.84
C ALA A 15 -18.86 -26.12 23.69
N MET A 16 -17.92 -26.49 22.80
CA MET A 16 -16.84 -25.62 22.37
C MET A 16 -17.45 -24.51 21.50
N ALA A 17 -17.74 -23.37 22.12
CA ALA A 17 -18.02 -22.14 21.39
C ALA A 17 -16.70 -21.67 20.72
N THR A 18 -16.56 -21.99 19.45
CA THR A 18 -15.50 -21.37 18.62
C THR A 18 -15.86 -19.88 18.46
N PHE A 19 -15.21 -19.05 19.26
CA PHE A 19 -15.23 -17.60 19.03
C PHE A 19 -14.48 -17.36 17.72
N VAL A 20 -15.20 -17.26 16.62
CA VAL A 20 -14.68 -16.65 15.40
C VAL A 20 -14.51 -15.16 15.72
N ALA A 21 -13.31 -14.76 16.06
CA ALA A 21 -12.99 -13.33 16.17
C ALA A 21 -13.38 -12.67 14.85
N PRO A 22 -14.13 -11.55 14.85
CA PRO A 22 -14.40 -10.82 13.63
C PRO A 22 -13.05 -10.46 12.99
N PRO A 23 -12.93 -10.51 11.65
CA PRO A 23 -11.72 -10.08 10.99
C PRO A 23 -11.43 -8.65 11.46
N SER A 24 -10.27 -8.44 12.10
CA SER A 24 -9.83 -7.10 12.44
C SER A 24 -9.73 -6.35 11.10
N SER A 25 -10.60 -5.37 10.88
CA SER A 25 -10.43 -4.47 9.74
C SER A 25 -9.02 -3.89 9.89
N ALA A 26 -8.15 -4.15 8.92
CA ALA A 26 -6.81 -3.59 8.93
C ALA A 26 -6.96 -2.07 9.06
N ALA A 27 -6.33 -1.49 10.08
CA ALA A 27 -6.41 -0.06 10.30
C ALA A 27 -5.81 0.64 9.08
N GLY A 28 -6.59 1.49 8.43
CA GLY A 28 -6.12 2.32 7.33
C GLY A 28 -5.14 3.38 7.84
N MET A 29 -4.33 3.93 6.94
CA MET A 29 -3.45 5.04 7.29
C MET A 29 -4.24 6.33 7.54
N ASN A 30 -3.70 7.22 8.36
CA ASN A 30 -4.31 8.51 8.61
C ASN A 30 -4.25 9.43 7.38
N MET A 31 -5.32 10.20 7.17
CA MET A 31 -5.31 11.29 6.20
C MET A 31 -4.32 12.37 6.61
N GLY A 32 -3.77 13.10 5.65
CA GLY A 32 -2.85 14.20 5.90
C GLY A 32 -1.70 14.26 4.91
N ASN A 33 -0.66 14.98 5.30
CA ASN A 33 0.49 15.26 4.46
C ASN A 33 1.67 14.40 4.90
N TYR A 34 2.39 13.87 3.92
CA TYR A 34 3.52 12.98 4.14
C TYR A 34 4.69 13.36 3.25
N ASP A 35 5.91 13.25 3.80
CA ASP A 35 7.12 13.19 3.01
C ASP A 35 7.33 11.76 2.48
N LEU A 36 7.65 11.63 1.21
CA LEU A 36 8.11 10.38 0.62
C LEU A 36 9.64 10.29 0.73
N TRP A 37 10.12 9.44 1.62
CA TRP A 37 11.54 9.15 1.76
C TRP A 37 11.87 7.87 0.99
N THR A 38 12.74 7.98 0.00
CA THR A 38 13.10 6.86 -0.89
C THR A 38 14.61 6.77 -1.08
N ASN A 39 15.11 5.59 -1.42
CA ASN A 39 16.49 5.38 -1.86
C ASN A 39 16.69 5.68 -3.36
N ARG A 40 15.67 6.16 -4.03
CA ARG A 40 15.73 6.66 -5.40
C ARG A 40 16.61 7.91 -5.48
N TYR A 41 17.11 8.24 -6.67
CA TYR A 41 17.97 9.41 -6.92
C TYR A 41 17.30 10.77 -6.60
N ASP A 42 15.99 10.83 -6.60
CA ASP A 42 15.17 11.99 -6.23
C ASP A 42 14.70 11.96 -4.77
N ARG A 43 15.52 11.41 -3.91
CA ARG A 43 15.28 11.20 -2.48
C ARG A 43 14.61 12.40 -1.82
N ALA A 44 13.55 12.16 -1.03
CA ALA A 44 12.79 13.15 -0.25
C ALA A 44 12.34 14.39 -1.05
N SER A 45 12.19 14.25 -2.37
CA SER A 45 11.75 15.35 -3.24
C SER A 45 10.24 15.40 -3.47
N TRP A 46 9.49 14.53 -2.79
CA TRP A 46 8.05 14.38 -2.98
C TRP A 46 7.26 14.58 -1.71
N PHE A 47 6.09 15.24 -1.85
CA PHE A 47 5.03 15.26 -0.85
C PHE A 47 3.86 14.44 -1.35
N TRP A 48 3.27 13.68 -0.45
CA TRP A 48 2.01 13.02 -0.68
C TRP A 48 0.91 13.63 0.16
N PHE A 49 -0.15 14.08 -0.49
CA PHE A 49 -1.37 14.54 0.14
C PHE A 49 -2.37 13.39 0.11
N ILE A 50 -2.68 12.86 1.28
CA ILE A 50 -3.57 11.71 1.44
C ILE A 50 -4.94 12.21 1.87
N SER A 51 -5.96 11.91 1.08
CA SER A 51 -7.35 12.25 1.32
C SER A 51 -8.29 11.09 1.04
N THR A 52 -9.57 11.23 1.39
CA THR A 52 -10.60 10.25 1.04
C THR A 52 -10.85 10.21 -0.45
N CYS A 53 -11.18 9.01 -0.97
CA CYS A 53 -11.62 8.87 -2.35
C CYS A 53 -12.99 9.53 -2.56
N ILE A 54 -13.12 10.24 -3.66
CA ILE A 54 -14.39 10.81 -4.14
C ILE A 54 -14.63 10.27 -5.56
N PRO A 55 -15.81 9.76 -5.86
CA PRO A 55 -17.08 9.71 -5.09
C PRO A 55 -17.21 8.50 -4.13
N GLU A 56 -16.29 7.54 -4.14
CA GLU A 56 -16.44 6.22 -3.50
C GLU A 56 -16.64 6.31 -1.98
N LYS A 57 -15.95 7.24 -1.30
CA LYS A 57 -16.01 7.43 0.17
C LYS A 57 -15.83 6.14 0.98
N SER A 58 -15.13 5.16 0.39
CA SER A 58 -14.83 3.88 1.05
C SER A 58 -13.72 4.09 2.09
N PRO A 59 -13.80 3.45 3.28
CA PRO A 59 -12.72 3.47 4.25
C PRO A 59 -11.44 2.78 3.75
N ASP A 60 -11.57 1.90 2.76
CA ASP A 60 -10.44 1.15 2.17
C ASP A 60 -9.82 1.87 0.98
N CYS A 61 -10.34 3.04 0.59
CA CYS A 61 -9.83 3.82 -0.52
C CYS A 61 -9.25 5.15 -0.04
N ILE A 62 -8.03 5.44 -0.45
CA ILE A 62 -7.40 6.76 -0.27
C ILE A 62 -7.01 7.35 -1.62
N ASN A 63 -7.11 8.66 -1.73
CA ASN A 63 -6.58 9.42 -2.85
C ASN A 63 -5.18 9.91 -2.50
N VAL A 64 -4.21 9.64 -3.37
CA VAL A 64 -2.82 10.06 -3.24
C VAL A 64 -2.56 11.13 -4.30
N ALA A 65 -2.33 12.37 -3.87
CA ALA A 65 -1.88 13.44 -4.74
C ALA A 65 -0.40 13.72 -4.44
N ALA A 66 0.46 13.26 -5.34
CA ALA A 66 1.91 13.42 -5.21
C ALA A 66 2.38 14.70 -5.88
N ARG A 67 3.13 15.51 -5.16
CA ARG A 67 3.69 16.78 -5.63
C ARG A 67 5.19 16.78 -5.44
N PRO A 68 5.97 17.03 -6.52
CA PRO A 68 7.42 17.15 -6.38
C PRO A 68 7.79 18.44 -5.68
N ARG A 69 8.83 18.41 -4.87
CA ARG A 69 9.47 19.63 -4.32
C ARG A 69 10.20 20.43 -5.40
N LEU A 70 10.73 19.70 -6.38
CA LEU A 70 11.43 20.29 -7.52
C LEU A 70 10.46 20.46 -8.68
N LYS A 71 10.44 21.65 -9.27
CA LYS A 71 9.52 22.01 -10.36
C LYS A 71 9.76 21.25 -11.69
N PHE A 72 10.81 20.44 -11.75
CA PHE A 72 11.20 19.72 -12.98
C PHE A 72 10.48 18.40 -13.18
N TYR A 73 9.83 17.87 -12.12
CA TYR A 73 9.16 16.59 -12.18
C TYR A 73 7.64 16.76 -12.32
N ALA A 74 7.06 15.89 -13.11
CA ALA A 74 5.62 15.79 -13.21
C ALA A 74 5.02 15.32 -11.88
N TYR A 75 3.86 15.85 -11.53
CA TYR A 75 3.06 15.33 -10.44
C TYR A 75 2.16 14.19 -10.92
N TYR A 76 1.75 13.34 -9.99
CA TYR A 76 0.77 12.31 -10.26
C TYR A 76 -0.30 12.26 -9.17
N GLU A 77 -1.44 11.72 -9.53
CA GLU A 77 -2.55 11.50 -8.63
C GLU A 77 -3.18 10.14 -8.95
N SER A 78 -3.47 9.36 -7.91
CA SER A 78 -4.07 8.05 -8.05
C SER A 78 -4.83 7.64 -6.80
N LYS A 79 -5.78 6.73 -6.97
CA LYS A 79 -6.47 6.09 -5.86
C LYS A 79 -5.73 4.82 -5.48
N ALA A 80 -5.53 4.62 -4.18
CA ALA A 80 -4.96 3.40 -3.63
C ALA A 80 -6.00 2.67 -2.79
N TRP A 81 -6.05 1.36 -2.97
CA TRP A 81 -6.98 0.49 -2.26
C TRP A 81 -6.26 -0.36 -1.23
N LEU A 82 -6.86 -0.45 -0.05
CA LEU A 82 -6.38 -1.28 1.05
C LEU A 82 -6.84 -2.72 0.84
N VAL A 83 -5.88 -3.62 0.63
CA VAL A 83 -6.09 -5.06 0.52
C VAL A 83 -5.06 -5.75 1.41
N ASP A 84 -5.50 -6.59 2.31
CA ASP A 84 -4.63 -7.35 3.23
C ASP A 84 -3.60 -6.47 3.97
N GLY A 85 -4.04 -5.30 4.43
CA GLY A 85 -3.19 -4.35 5.17
C GLY A 85 -2.21 -3.53 4.32
N ARG A 86 -2.29 -3.62 3.00
CA ARG A 86 -1.43 -2.88 2.08
C ARG A 86 -2.23 -2.02 1.13
N TYR A 87 -1.76 -0.81 0.93
CA TYR A 87 -2.21 0.05 -0.16
C TYR A 87 -1.38 -0.20 -1.41
N THR A 88 -2.03 -0.15 -2.57
CA THR A 88 -1.36 -0.28 -3.86
C THR A 88 -2.03 0.61 -4.89
N PHE A 89 -1.23 1.27 -5.73
CA PHE A 89 -1.69 1.92 -6.94
C PHE A 89 -0.64 1.84 -8.05
N THR A 90 -1.07 2.00 -9.28
CA THR A 90 -0.19 2.09 -10.46
C THR A 90 -0.49 3.38 -11.20
N VAL A 91 0.55 4.05 -11.67
CA VAL A 91 0.47 5.34 -12.35
C VAL A 91 1.50 5.42 -13.47
N ASP A 92 1.15 6.10 -14.56
CA ASP A 92 2.08 6.44 -15.63
C ASP A 92 2.76 7.77 -15.29
N VAL A 93 4.09 7.77 -15.25
CA VAL A 93 4.92 8.92 -14.91
C VAL A 93 5.74 9.30 -16.15
N PRO A 94 5.58 10.52 -16.70
CA PRO A 94 6.22 10.90 -17.97
C PRO A 94 7.73 11.04 -17.89
N ASP A 95 8.29 11.21 -16.71
CA ASP A 95 9.69 11.50 -16.44
C ASP A 95 10.34 10.57 -15.40
N GLY A 96 9.80 9.34 -15.24
CA GLY A 96 10.19 8.41 -14.19
C GLY A 96 11.57 7.78 -14.36
N LEU A 97 12.06 7.59 -15.58
CA LEU A 97 13.41 7.08 -15.84
C LEU A 97 14.37 8.23 -16.14
N ARG A 98 15.36 8.41 -15.28
CA ARG A 98 16.39 9.43 -15.47
C ARG A 98 17.49 8.91 -16.38
N CYS A 99 17.72 9.64 -17.48
CA CYS A 99 18.84 9.44 -18.38
C CYS A 99 19.80 10.65 -18.35
N PRO A 100 21.04 10.51 -18.80
CA PRO A 100 21.92 11.67 -18.97
C PRO A 100 21.35 12.70 -19.94
N GLY A 101 20.94 13.87 -19.40
CA GLY A 101 20.41 14.99 -20.18
C GLY A 101 18.92 14.91 -20.54
N TYR A 102 18.20 13.84 -20.21
CA TYR A 102 16.75 13.70 -20.45
C TYR A 102 16.09 12.67 -19.54
N ASN A 103 14.77 12.63 -19.54
CA ASN A 103 13.99 11.64 -18.82
C ASN A 103 13.06 10.89 -19.78
N LEU A 104 12.69 9.66 -19.41
CA LEU A 104 11.76 8.82 -20.17
C LEU A 104 10.56 8.40 -19.31
N PRO A 105 9.42 8.10 -19.94
CA PRO A 105 8.23 7.68 -19.22
C PRO A 105 8.42 6.30 -18.59
N THR A 106 7.76 6.13 -17.44
CA THR A 106 7.67 4.86 -16.73
C THR A 106 6.23 4.59 -16.30
N ARG A 107 5.94 3.31 -16.07
CA ARG A 107 4.76 2.87 -15.36
C ARG A 107 5.17 2.38 -13.99
N GLU A 108 4.73 3.08 -12.96
CA GLU A 108 5.18 2.87 -11.59
C GLU A 108 4.06 2.26 -10.74
N THR A 109 4.39 1.18 -10.03
CA THR A 109 3.52 0.57 -9.04
C THR A 109 4.09 0.80 -7.66
N TYR A 110 3.32 1.50 -6.83
CA TYR A 110 3.61 1.76 -5.43
C TYR A 110 2.82 0.81 -4.56
N SER A 111 3.48 0.18 -3.59
CA SER A 111 2.81 -0.68 -2.62
C SER A 111 3.43 -0.51 -1.24
N TRP A 112 2.61 -0.25 -0.20
CA TRP A 112 3.10 -0.03 1.17
C TRP A 112 2.16 -0.59 2.21
N ASP A 113 2.72 -0.93 3.35
CA ASP A 113 1.98 -1.35 4.53
C ASP A 113 1.28 -0.16 5.19
N ALA A 114 0.00 -0.31 5.52
CA ALA A 114 -0.84 0.77 6.04
C ALA A 114 -0.45 1.25 7.44
N VAL A 115 0.28 0.43 8.21
CA VAL A 115 0.68 0.72 9.60
C VAL A 115 2.12 1.21 9.66
N SER A 116 3.06 0.45 9.11
CA SER A 116 4.49 0.81 9.13
C SER A 116 4.83 1.93 8.16
N LEU A 117 3.98 2.16 7.14
CA LEU A 117 4.17 3.14 6.08
C LEU A 117 5.44 2.92 5.24
N VAL A 118 5.94 1.70 5.26
CA VAL A 118 7.10 1.26 4.46
C VAL A 118 6.60 0.55 3.21
N GLY A 119 7.21 0.85 2.08
CA GLY A 119 6.77 0.34 0.80
C GLY A 119 7.86 0.21 -0.25
N THR A 120 7.41 -0.16 -1.45
CA THR A 120 8.24 -0.42 -2.62
C THR A 120 7.69 0.30 -3.84
N ILE A 121 8.57 0.64 -4.76
CA ILE A 121 8.26 1.21 -6.07
C ILE A 121 8.84 0.27 -7.12
N ASP A 122 7.96 -0.30 -7.95
CA ASP A 122 8.33 -0.98 -9.18
C ASP A 122 8.13 -0.02 -10.34
N SER A 123 9.21 0.35 -11.02
CA SER A 123 9.21 1.30 -12.12
C SER A 123 9.60 0.61 -13.41
N LYS A 124 8.64 0.43 -14.31
CA LYS A 124 8.82 -0.23 -15.60
C LYS A 124 8.92 0.80 -16.71
N TYR A 125 9.81 0.56 -17.65
CA TYR A 125 9.96 1.36 -18.86
C TYR A 125 10.07 0.47 -20.09
N ASP A 126 9.44 0.90 -21.18
CA ASP A 126 9.43 0.17 -22.44
C ASP A 126 10.66 0.49 -23.29
N VAL A 127 11.23 1.66 -23.10
CA VAL A 127 12.45 2.12 -23.78
C VAL A 127 13.43 2.62 -22.73
N GLY A 128 14.62 2.07 -22.72
CA GLY A 128 15.73 2.50 -21.87
C GLY A 128 16.50 3.71 -22.42
N CYS A 129 17.42 4.24 -21.62
CA CYS A 129 18.28 5.34 -22.06
C CYS A 129 19.03 4.98 -23.34
N PHE A 130 19.20 5.95 -24.22
CA PHE A 130 19.87 5.79 -25.52
C PHE A 130 19.22 4.71 -26.41
N ASN A 131 17.90 4.67 -26.40
CA ASN A 131 17.10 3.67 -27.11
C ASN A 131 17.44 2.23 -26.72
N GLY A 132 17.77 2.06 -25.43
CA GLY A 132 18.06 0.75 -24.86
C GLY A 132 16.81 -0.12 -24.68
N PRO A 133 16.99 -1.37 -24.28
CA PRO A 133 15.91 -2.31 -24.09
C PRO A 133 14.96 -1.90 -22.93
N PRO A 134 13.72 -2.44 -22.89
CA PRO A 134 12.83 -2.28 -21.77
C PRO A 134 13.44 -2.87 -20.49
N GLY A 135 13.00 -2.36 -19.35
CA GLY A 135 13.50 -2.82 -18.07
C GLY A 135 12.62 -2.41 -16.90
N THR A 136 13.09 -2.78 -15.72
CA THR A 136 12.43 -2.44 -14.45
C THR A 136 13.48 -1.96 -13.46
N GLN A 137 13.14 -0.90 -12.74
CA GLN A 137 13.90 -0.42 -11.59
C GLN A 137 13.06 -0.64 -10.32
N PHE A 138 13.72 -0.89 -9.21
CA PHE A 138 13.10 -1.17 -7.94
C PHE A 138 13.69 -0.29 -6.85
N TRP A 139 12.81 0.37 -6.09
CA TRP A 139 13.20 1.16 -4.93
C TRP A 139 12.31 0.87 -3.72
N THR A 140 12.79 1.26 -2.57
CA THR A 140 12.04 1.25 -1.32
C THR A 140 11.72 2.68 -0.89
N PHE A 141 10.66 2.84 -0.12
CA PHE A 141 10.31 4.13 0.47
C PHE A 141 9.67 3.97 1.84
N LYS A 142 9.60 5.09 2.55
CA LYS A 142 8.85 5.26 3.78
C LYS A 142 8.09 6.58 3.71
N LEU A 143 6.85 6.57 4.15
CA LEU A 143 6.07 7.79 4.34
C LEU A 143 6.28 8.32 5.76
N VAL A 144 6.64 9.57 5.88
CA VAL A 144 6.84 10.27 7.14
C VAL A 144 5.81 11.40 7.25
N ARG A 145 4.96 11.33 8.25
CA ARG A 145 3.90 12.34 8.43
C ARG A 145 4.52 13.70 8.79
N LEU A 146 4.00 14.77 8.20
CA LEU A 146 4.35 16.16 8.46
C LEU A 146 3.53 16.77 9.58
#